data_64cf52cc107e4f636664755b424089fb
#
_entry.id   64cf52cc107e4f636664755b424089fb
#
_cell.length_a   1.000
_cell.length_b   1.000
_cell.length_c   1.000
_cell.angle_alpha   90.00
_cell.angle_beta   90.00
_cell.angle_gamma   90.00
#
_symmetry.space_group_name_H-M   'P 1'
#
loop_
_entity.id
_entity.type
_entity.pdbx_description
1 polymer ?
#
loop_
_entity_poly.entity_id
_entity_poly.type
_entity_poly.pdbx_seq_one_letter_code
_entity_poly.pdbx_strand_id
1 'polypeptide(L)'
;MSEQVDLAVIGGGPAGSAAAIRGARAGASVAVFESGERGRDKICGDGLTPRAVAALKELDIPIDASHRISGLRMIAGRQIRELPWPETDRFPGYGAV
;
A
#
# COMPACT_ATOMS: atom_id res chain seq x y z
N MET A 1 23.83 2.70 25.78
CA MET A 1 22.49 3.21 26.13
C MET A 1 21.44 2.49 25.32
N SER A 2 20.39 2.06 25.98
CA SER A 2 19.22 1.50 25.30
C SER A 2 18.15 2.58 25.16
N GLU A 3 17.49 2.60 24.02
CA GLU A 3 16.31 3.43 23.77
C GLU A 3 15.07 2.57 23.90
N GLN A 4 14.02 3.14 24.44
CA GLN A 4 12.72 2.49 24.52
C GLN A 4 11.75 3.17 23.56
N VAL A 5 11.02 2.37 22.81
CA VAL A 5 9.96 2.83 21.94
C VAL A 5 8.70 1.98 22.19
N ASP A 6 7.55 2.54 21.92
CA ASP A 6 6.30 1.80 22.05
C ASP A 6 6.15 0.74 20.94
N LEU A 7 6.67 1.04 19.75
CA LEU A 7 6.58 0.18 18.58
C LEU A 7 7.91 0.12 17.84
N ALA A 8 8.48 -1.06 17.74
CA ALA A 8 9.63 -1.32 16.89
C ALA A 8 9.16 -2.07 15.63
N VAL A 9 9.39 -1.49 14.47
CA VAL A 9 9.01 -2.05 13.17
C VAL A 9 10.26 -2.57 12.48
N ILE A 10 10.28 -3.83 12.16
CA ILE A 10 11.37 -4.49 11.43
C ILE A 10 10.96 -4.61 9.96
N GLY A 11 11.64 -3.85 9.13
CA GLY A 11 11.36 -3.74 7.71
C GLY A 11 10.59 -2.46 7.35
N GLY A 12 11.18 -1.63 6.49
CA GLY A 12 10.62 -0.36 6.00
C GLY A 12 9.89 -0.49 4.67
N GLY A 13 9.40 -1.66 4.32
CA GLY A 13 8.57 -1.87 3.15
C GLY A 13 7.16 -1.30 3.33
N PRO A 14 6.24 -1.53 2.37
CA PRO A 14 4.89 -0.97 2.44
C PRO A 14 4.14 -1.31 3.72
N ALA A 15 4.20 -2.55 4.16
CA ALA A 15 3.51 -2.99 5.37
C ALA A 15 4.11 -2.36 6.63
N GLY A 16 5.44 -2.38 6.77
CA GLY A 16 6.14 -1.79 7.91
C GLY A 16 5.95 -0.27 7.95
N SER A 17 6.04 0.39 6.82
CA SER A 17 5.80 1.83 6.71
C SER A 17 4.37 2.21 7.10
N ALA A 18 3.38 1.45 6.65
CA ALA A 18 1.98 1.67 7.03
C ALA A 18 1.76 1.50 8.53
N ALA A 19 2.33 0.44 9.12
CA ALA A 19 2.26 0.20 10.55
C ALA A 19 2.91 1.33 11.35
N ALA A 20 4.08 1.80 10.92
CA ALA A 20 4.80 2.89 11.55
C ALA A 20 4.02 4.20 11.52
N ILE A 21 3.45 4.55 10.36
CA ILE A 21 2.62 5.75 10.20
C ILE A 21 1.39 5.68 11.11
N ARG A 22 0.71 4.53 11.10
CA ARG A 22 -0.48 4.32 11.93
C ARG A 22 -0.15 4.44 13.42
N GLY A 23 0.93 3.81 13.86
CA GLY A 23 1.40 3.89 15.24
C GLY A 23 1.76 5.31 15.66
N ALA A 24 2.50 6.02 14.83
CA ALA A 24 2.91 7.41 15.10
C ALA A 24 1.70 8.34 15.19
N ARG A 25 0.73 8.19 14.30
CA ARG A 25 -0.52 8.99 14.34
C ARG A 25 -1.40 8.67 15.54
N ALA A 26 -1.28 7.47 16.10
CA ALA A 26 -1.95 7.10 17.34
C ALA A 26 -1.20 7.60 18.60
N GLY A 27 -0.10 8.31 18.42
CA GLY A 27 0.68 8.88 19.53
C GLY A 27 1.78 7.98 20.05
N ALA A 28 2.04 6.85 19.43
CA ALA A 28 3.11 5.95 19.83
C ALA A 28 4.48 6.47 19.37
N SER A 29 5.50 6.23 20.18
CA SER A 29 6.89 6.38 19.74
C SER A 29 7.26 5.18 18.88
N VAL A 30 7.76 5.44 17.66
CA VAL A 30 8.00 4.38 16.69
C VAL A 30 9.44 4.44 16.18
N ALA A 31 10.08 3.28 16.10
CA ALA A 31 11.36 3.10 15.43
C ALA A 31 11.20 2.09 14.31
N VAL A 32 11.74 2.40 13.15
CA VAL A 32 11.75 1.52 11.97
C VAL A 32 13.18 1.11 11.67
N PHE A 33 13.40 -0.19 11.53
CA PHE A 33 14.70 -0.77 11.22
C PHE A 33 14.64 -1.41 9.83
N GLU A 34 15.37 -0.87 8.89
CA GLU A 34 15.42 -1.34 7.51
C GLU A 34 16.85 -1.76 7.16
N SER A 35 17.01 -2.97 6.60
CA SER A 35 18.32 -3.50 6.20
C SER A 35 18.83 -2.97 4.87
N GLY A 36 17.93 -2.50 4.01
CA GLY A 36 18.28 -1.97 2.69
C GLY A 36 18.55 -0.48 2.70
N GLU A 37 19.05 0.02 1.59
CA GLU A 37 19.26 1.46 1.41
C GLU A 37 17.93 2.19 1.30
N ARG A 38 17.90 3.42 1.84
CA ARG A 38 16.75 4.30 1.71
C ARG A 38 16.50 4.64 0.24
N GLY A 39 15.26 4.52 -0.20
CA GLY A 39 14.87 4.82 -1.57
C GLY A 39 15.21 3.73 -2.58
N ARG A 40 15.65 2.55 -2.11
CA ARG A 40 15.91 1.44 -3.01
C ARG A 40 14.65 1.00 -3.73
N ASP A 41 14.82 0.58 -4.95
CA ASP A 41 13.74 -0.02 -5.71
C ASP A 41 13.45 -1.44 -5.19
N LYS A 42 12.17 -1.79 -5.14
CA LYS A 42 11.72 -3.10 -4.73
C LYS A 42 10.92 -3.74 -5.86
N ILE A 43 11.25 -4.98 -6.19
CA ILE A 43 10.51 -5.74 -7.20
C ILE A 43 9.04 -5.85 -6.79
N CYS A 44 8.17 -5.24 -7.60
CA CYS A 44 6.74 -5.18 -7.37
C CYS A 44 6.03 -5.03 -8.70
N GLY A 45 4.78 -5.47 -8.78
CA GLY A 45 3.95 -5.26 -9.97
C GLY A 45 3.45 -3.83 -10.15
N ASP A 46 3.77 -2.94 -9.22
CA ASP A 46 3.43 -1.50 -9.23
C ASP A 46 1.93 -1.20 -9.30
N GLY A 47 1.08 -2.21 -9.09
CA GLY A 47 -0.36 -2.06 -9.13
C GLY A 47 -0.99 -1.95 -7.75
N LEU A 48 -1.87 -0.98 -7.58
CA LEU A 48 -2.66 -0.81 -6.37
C LEU A 48 -4.08 -1.29 -6.61
N THR A 49 -4.55 -2.21 -5.77
CA THR A 49 -5.95 -2.64 -5.76
C THR A 49 -6.84 -1.56 -5.15
N PRO A 50 -8.17 -1.60 -5.36
CA PRO A 50 -9.08 -0.68 -4.67
C PRO A 50 -8.93 -0.67 -3.15
N ARG A 51 -8.64 -1.83 -2.57
CA ARG A 51 -8.39 -1.94 -1.13
C ARG A 51 -7.12 -1.20 -0.71
N ALA A 52 -6.06 -1.30 -1.49
CA ALA A 52 -4.82 -0.57 -1.24
C ALA A 52 -5.01 0.94 -1.38
N VAL A 53 -5.76 1.38 -2.40
CA VAL A 53 -6.13 2.78 -2.58
C VAL A 53 -6.89 3.32 -1.38
N ALA A 54 -7.88 2.58 -0.88
CA ALA A 54 -8.64 2.97 0.31
C ALA A 54 -7.76 3.06 1.55
N ALA A 55 -6.86 2.10 1.75
CA ALA A 55 -5.95 2.09 2.89
C ALA A 55 -4.99 3.29 2.87
N LEU A 56 -4.46 3.65 1.71
CA LEU A 56 -3.60 4.83 1.59
C LEU A 56 -4.36 6.13 1.86
N LYS A 57 -5.61 6.22 1.42
CA LYS A 57 -6.48 7.36 1.75
C LYS A 57 -6.74 7.49 3.25
N GLU A 58 -6.98 6.38 3.94
CA GLU A 58 -7.13 6.38 5.39
C GLU A 58 -5.87 6.88 6.13
N LEU A 59 -4.71 6.64 5.56
CA LEU A 59 -3.42 7.09 6.08
C LEU A 59 -3.06 8.50 5.61
N ASP A 60 -3.92 9.19 4.88
CA ASP A 60 -3.64 10.50 4.25
C ASP A 60 -2.35 10.49 3.42
N ILE A 61 -2.05 9.37 2.79
CA ILE A 61 -0.93 9.24 1.87
C ILE A 61 -1.42 9.55 0.46
N PRO A 62 -0.88 10.59 -0.19
CA PRO A 62 -1.27 10.90 -1.56
C PRO A 62 -0.82 9.78 -2.51
N ILE A 63 -1.69 9.43 -3.44
CA ILE A 63 -1.39 8.47 -4.49
C ILE A 63 -0.99 9.26 -5.72
N ASP A 64 0.30 9.27 -6.01
CA ASP A 64 0.85 9.86 -7.22
C ASP A 64 0.87 8.78 -8.32
N ALA A 65 -0.31 8.33 -8.69
CA ALA A 65 -0.48 7.35 -9.73
C ALA A 65 -0.95 8.03 -11.01
N SER A 66 -0.25 7.73 -12.10
CA SER A 66 -0.55 8.33 -13.39
C SER A 66 -1.87 7.83 -13.98
N HIS A 67 -2.30 6.63 -13.62
CA HIS A 67 -3.47 6.00 -14.23
C HIS A 67 -4.35 5.29 -13.20
N ARG A 68 -5.65 5.54 -13.31
CA ARG A 68 -6.67 4.74 -12.64
C ARG A 68 -7.01 3.53 -13.49
N ILE A 69 -7.19 2.39 -12.84
CA ILE A 69 -7.54 1.13 -13.47
C ILE A 69 -8.91 0.71 -12.95
N SER A 70 -9.86 0.45 -13.86
CA SER A 70 -11.24 0.10 -13.50
C SER A 70 -11.47 -1.40 -13.26
N GLY A 71 -10.48 -2.22 -13.54
CA GLY A 71 -10.60 -3.67 -13.37
C GLY A 71 -9.44 -4.41 -13.97
N LEU A 72 -9.63 -5.71 -14.14
CA LEU A 72 -8.63 -6.62 -14.69
C LEU A 72 -9.19 -7.27 -15.96
N ARG A 73 -8.31 -7.51 -16.90
CA ARG A 73 -8.59 -8.37 -18.06
C ARG A 73 -7.74 -9.61 -17.95
N MET A 74 -8.37 -10.76 -17.87
CA MET A 74 -7.70 -12.05 -17.84
C MET A 74 -7.79 -12.71 -19.21
N ILE A 75 -6.66 -13.16 -19.72
CA ILE A 75 -6.57 -13.84 -21.01
C ILE A 75 -5.91 -15.20 -20.80
N ALA A 76 -6.60 -16.25 -21.20
CA ALA A 76 -6.07 -17.61 -21.17
C ALA A 76 -6.40 -18.28 -22.51
N GLY A 77 -5.40 -18.44 -23.36
CA GLY A 77 -5.61 -18.90 -24.73
C GLY A 77 -6.51 -17.96 -25.51
N ARG A 78 -7.69 -18.47 -25.92
CA ARG A 78 -8.71 -17.66 -26.62
C ARG A 78 -9.80 -17.12 -25.71
N GLN A 79 -9.73 -17.42 -24.42
CA GLN A 79 -10.71 -16.97 -23.44
C GLN A 79 -10.29 -15.61 -22.88
N ILE A 80 -11.22 -14.67 -22.89
CA ILE A 80 -11.02 -13.34 -22.30
C ILE A 80 -12.14 -13.10 -21.30
N ARG A 81 -11.77 -12.66 -20.11
CA ARG A 81 -12.72 -12.26 -19.06
C ARG A 81 -12.34 -10.89 -18.56
N GLU A 82 -13.31 -10.02 -18.47
CA GLU A 82 -13.16 -8.72 -17.84
C GLU A 82 -13.77 -8.76 -16.45
N LEU A 83 -13.01 -8.29 -15.47
CA LEU A 83 -13.37 -8.29 -14.06
C LEU A 83 -13.33 -6.85 -13.57
N PRO A 84 -14.41 -6.08 -13.78
CA PRO A 84 -14.47 -4.71 -13.26
C PRO A 84 -14.52 -4.73 -11.74
N TRP A 85 -13.87 -3.78 -11.12
CA TRP A 85 -13.95 -3.60 -9.68
C TRP A 85 -15.23 -2.84 -9.32
N PRO A 86 -16.11 -3.42 -8.49
CA PRO A 86 -17.29 -2.70 -8.05
C PRO A 86 -16.92 -1.60 -7.06
N GLU A 87 -17.59 -0.48 -7.16
CA GLU A 87 -17.58 0.53 -6.11
C GLU A 87 -18.46 0.06 -4.95
N THR A 88 -17.94 0.16 -3.74
CA THR A 88 -18.64 -0.20 -2.50
C THR A 88 -18.49 0.91 -1.47
N ASP A 89 -19.19 0.82 -0.35
CA ASP A 89 -19.04 1.75 0.77
C ASP A 89 -17.62 1.76 1.34
N ARG A 90 -16.89 0.67 1.16
CA ARG A 90 -15.54 0.50 1.73
C ARG A 90 -14.42 0.76 0.73
N PHE A 91 -14.65 0.49 -0.54
CA PHE A 91 -13.61 0.53 -1.57
C PHE A 91 -14.06 1.29 -2.80
N PRO A 92 -13.18 2.13 -3.37
CA PRO A 92 -13.46 2.75 -4.65
C PRO A 92 -13.51 1.70 -5.76
N GLY A 93 -14.26 1.96 -6.82
CA GLY A 93 -14.33 1.09 -8.00
C GLY A 93 -13.11 1.19 -8.92
N TYR A 94 -11.96 1.56 -8.39
CA TYR A 94 -10.73 1.67 -9.17
C TYR A 94 -9.49 1.31 -8.35
N GLY A 95 -8.49 0.82 -9.05
CA GLY A 95 -7.12 0.73 -8.59
C GLY A 95 -6.26 1.80 -9.25
N ALA A 96 -4.95 1.69 -9.10
CA ALA A 96 -4.02 2.65 -9.68
C ALA A 96 -2.69 1.99 -10.08
N VAL A 97 -2.03 2.55 -11.07
CA VAL A 97 -0.70 2.13 -11.53
C VAL A 97 0.13 3.35 -11.96
#